data_813cd30dc1976ab47c489cec9e0c6987
#
_entry.id   813cd30dc1976ab47c489cec9e0c6987
#
_cell.length_a   1.000
_cell.length_b   1.000
_cell.length_c   1.000
_cell.angle_alpha   90.00
_cell.angle_beta   90.00
_cell.angle_gamma   90.00
#
_symmetry.space_group_name_H-M   'P 1'
#
loop_
_entity.id
_entity.type
_entity.pdbx_description
1 polymer ?
#
loop_
_entity_poly.entity_id
_entity_poly.type
_entity_poly.pdbx_seq_one_letter_code
_entity_poly.pdbx_strand_id
1 'polypeptide(L)'
;WFDALVNYVSAIGYGTDGFEDRWPVDFHVIGKDILVPPHAVYWPIMLKAAGIALPKSLLVHGWWLKSGAKMSKSTGTVIDPLDLVDLYGSDAFRYFVMREMNVGQDSEFSEERYLARYNSDLANDLGNLLSRVLTMLNRGLGGVIPSPEVEEELETELWKLWDKTREETLELYSGFQFHTGLEKAFHFIGSINRYAEQRAPWKLAKSEVEADKKLLNT
;
A
#
# COMPACT_ATOMS: atom_id res chain seq x y z
N TRP A 1 -24.87 -2.09 -22.18
CA TRP A 1 -23.40 -2.06 -22.19
C TRP A 1 -22.85 -1.12 -23.26
N PHE A 2 -23.42 -1.03 -24.47
CA PHE A 2 -22.90 -0.18 -25.53
C PHE A 2 -22.71 1.27 -25.06
N ASP A 3 -23.76 1.87 -24.54
CA ASP A 3 -23.75 3.25 -24.04
C ASP A 3 -22.79 3.41 -22.84
N ALA A 4 -22.82 2.47 -21.89
CA ALA A 4 -21.94 2.50 -20.72
C ALA A 4 -20.45 2.47 -21.08
N LEU A 5 -20.04 1.69 -22.08
CA LEU A 5 -18.64 1.56 -22.50
C LEU A 5 -18.10 2.81 -23.19
N VAL A 6 -18.95 3.52 -23.96
CA VAL A 6 -18.56 4.77 -24.63
C VAL A 6 -18.15 5.86 -23.61
N ASN A 7 -18.63 5.78 -22.39
CA ASN A 7 -18.26 6.74 -21.33
C ASN A 7 -16.74 6.85 -21.12
N TYR A 8 -15.97 5.79 -21.32
CA TYR A 8 -14.51 5.82 -21.14
C TYR A 8 -13.81 6.82 -22.07
N VAL A 9 -14.22 6.91 -23.32
CA VAL A 9 -13.63 7.84 -24.28
C VAL A 9 -14.31 9.20 -24.25
N SER A 10 -15.63 9.27 -24.00
CA SER A 10 -16.34 10.54 -23.93
C SER A 10 -15.95 11.36 -22.71
N ALA A 11 -15.73 10.72 -21.55
CA ALA A 11 -15.32 11.41 -20.31
C ALA A 11 -13.94 12.09 -20.42
N ILE A 12 -13.05 11.56 -21.25
CA ILE A 12 -11.72 12.15 -21.47
C ILE A 12 -11.65 13.04 -22.71
N GLY A 13 -12.79 13.31 -23.36
CA GLY A 13 -12.93 14.29 -24.43
C GLY A 13 -12.65 13.75 -25.83
N TYR A 14 -13.16 12.57 -26.16
CA TYR A 14 -13.07 12.07 -27.55
C TYR A 14 -13.63 13.12 -28.54
N GLY A 15 -12.83 13.37 -29.59
CA GLY A 15 -13.17 14.39 -30.60
C GLY A 15 -12.82 15.82 -30.22
N THR A 16 -12.16 16.05 -29.09
CA THR A 16 -11.62 17.36 -28.69
C THR A 16 -10.10 17.36 -28.64
N ASP A 17 -9.49 18.54 -28.61
CA ASP A 17 -8.04 18.69 -28.52
C ASP A 17 -7.50 18.05 -27.22
N GLY A 18 -6.35 17.36 -27.35
CA GLY A 18 -5.68 16.68 -26.23
C GLY A 18 -6.27 15.32 -25.86
N PHE A 19 -7.16 14.74 -26.68
CA PHE A 19 -7.62 13.38 -26.49
C PHE A 19 -6.48 12.37 -26.62
N GLU A 20 -5.63 12.54 -27.62
CA GLU A 20 -4.49 11.66 -27.92
C GLU A 20 -3.44 11.64 -26.82
N ASP A 21 -3.36 12.69 -26.01
CA ASP A 21 -2.45 12.76 -24.85
C ASP A 21 -2.96 11.90 -23.67
N ARG A 22 -4.25 11.59 -23.64
CA ARG A 22 -4.94 10.84 -22.58
C ARG A 22 -5.35 9.45 -23.00
N TRP A 23 -5.35 9.17 -24.31
CA TRP A 23 -5.71 7.87 -24.86
C TRP A 23 -4.62 7.39 -25.84
N PRO A 24 -4.23 6.07 -25.82
CA PRO A 24 -4.80 4.99 -25.02
C PRO A 24 -4.36 5.06 -23.55
N VAL A 25 -5.29 4.71 -22.65
CA VAL A 25 -4.98 4.56 -21.23
C VAL A 25 -4.09 3.35 -20.99
N ASP A 26 -3.25 3.44 -19.95
CA ASP A 26 -2.40 2.32 -19.56
C ASP A 26 -3.22 1.15 -19.00
N PHE A 27 -4.21 1.45 -18.17
CA PHE A 27 -5.06 0.45 -17.53
C PHE A 27 -6.54 0.84 -17.51
N HIS A 28 -7.41 -0.12 -17.81
CA HIS A 28 -8.77 -0.13 -17.32
C HIS A 28 -8.82 -0.94 -16.01
N VAL A 29 -9.18 -0.31 -14.92
CA VAL A 29 -9.36 -0.98 -13.62
C VAL A 29 -10.81 -1.37 -13.48
N ILE A 30 -11.10 -2.67 -13.44
CA ILE A 30 -12.47 -3.21 -13.48
C ILE A 30 -12.66 -4.38 -12.52
N GLY A 31 -13.91 -4.57 -12.09
CA GLY A 31 -14.30 -5.78 -11.37
C GLY A 31 -14.38 -7.00 -12.27
N LYS A 32 -14.10 -8.17 -11.74
CA LYS A 32 -14.13 -9.44 -12.49
C LYS A 32 -15.50 -9.76 -13.10
N ASP A 33 -16.57 -9.26 -12.52
CA ASP A 33 -17.96 -9.50 -12.96
C ASP A 33 -18.33 -8.79 -14.26
N ILE A 34 -17.58 -7.77 -14.64
CA ILE A 34 -17.79 -7.03 -15.89
C ILE A 34 -16.69 -7.27 -16.93
N LEU A 35 -15.76 -8.20 -16.65
CA LEU A 35 -14.68 -8.50 -17.59
C LEU A 35 -15.22 -9.10 -18.88
N VAL A 36 -15.96 -10.20 -18.79
CA VAL A 36 -16.48 -10.95 -19.97
C VAL A 36 -18.00 -10.95 -19.96
N PRO A 37 -18.66 -10.56 -21.05
CA PRO A 37 -18.08 -10.11 -22.33
C PRO A 37 -17.80 -8.60 -22.45
N PRO A 38 -18.26 -7.70 -21.51
CA PRO A 38 -18.25 -6.26 -21.79
C PRO A 38 -16.87 -5.69 -22.13
N HIS A 39 -15.89 -5.88 -21.27
CA HIS A 39 -14.58 -5.22 -21.40
C HIS A 39 -13.56 -6.01 -22.21
N ALA A 40 -13.66 -7.34 -22.23
CA ALA A 40 -12.73 -8.18 -22.96
C ALA A 40 -13.19 -8.49 -24.40
N VAL A 41 -14.48 -8.30 -24.72
CA VAL A 41 -15.02 -8.61 -26.05
C VAL A 41 -15.67 -7.38 -26.68
N TYR A 42 -16.74 -6.83 -26.09
CA TYR A 42 -17.52 -5.74 -26.71
C TYR A 42 -16.69 -4.48 -26.87
N TRP A 43 -16.00 -4.07 -25.82
CA TRP A 43 -15.24 -2.83 -25.82
C TRP A 43 -14.11 -2.81 -26.86
N PRO A 44 -13.24 -3.83 -26.94
CA PRO A 44 -12.23 -3.91 -28.02
C PRO A 44 -12.82 -3.90 -29.42
N ILE A 45 -13.97 -4.56 -29.64
CA ILE A 45 -14.65 -4.56 -30.95
C ILE A 45 -15.15 -3.15 -31.29
N MET A 46 -15.77 -2.46 -30.32
CA MET A 46 -16.27 -1.09 -30.51
C MET A 46 -15.14 -0.11 -30.84
N LEU A 47 -14.05 -0.15 -30.08
CA LEU A 47 -12.89 0.69 -30.33
C LEU A 47 -12.27 0.44 -31.71
N LYS A 48 -12.07 -0.82 -32.09
CA LYS A 48 -11.56 -1.17 -33.39
C LYS A 48 -12.49 -0.73 -34.52
N ALA A 49 -13.80 -0.89 -34.36
CA ALA A 49 -14.77 -0.44 -35.37
C ALA A 49 -14.79 1.09 -35.53
N ALA A 50 -14.49 1.83 -34.45
CA ALA A 50 -14.38 3.29 -34.47
C ALA A 50 -12.99 3.82 -34.87
N GLY A 51 -12.02 2.95 -35.12
CA GLY A 51 -10.64 3.35 -35.45
C GLY A 51 -9.87 3.91 -34.25
N ILE A 52 -10.32 3.62 -33.04
CA ILE A 52 -9.69 4.09 -31.79
C ILE A 52 -8.73 3.01 -31.26
N ALA A 53 -7.56 3.43 -30.78
CA ALA A 53 -6.59 2.53 -30.18
C ALA A 53 -7.18 1.76 -28.96
N LEU A 54 -6.69 0.56 -28.70
CA LEU A 54 -7.10 -0.21 -27.51
C LEU A 54 -6.39 0.30 -26.27
N PRO A 55 -7.01 0.19 -25.05
CA PRO A 55 -6.28 0.32 -23.79
C PRO A 55 -5.11 -0.64 -23.77
N LYS A 56 -4.02 -0.28 -23.07
CA LYS A 56 -2.82 -1.14 -23.02
C LYS A 56 -3.07 -2.41 -22.21
N SER A 57 -3.85 -2.31 -21.13
CA SER A 57 -4.12 -3.44 -20.24
C SER A 57 -5.48 -3.32 -19.53
N LEU A 58 -6.00 -4.47 -19.06
CA LEU A 58 -7.12 -4.56 -18.14
C LEU A 58 -6.59 -5.03 -16.78
N LEU A 59 -6.74 -4.21 -15.75
CA LEU A 59 -6.45 -4.59 -14.37
C LEU A 59 -7.75 -5.04 -13.71
N VAL A 60 -7.84 -6.33 -13.43
CA VAL A 60 -9.07 -6.95 -12.95
C VAL A 60 -8.95 -7.27 -11.48
N HIS A 61 -9.85 -6.74 -10.65
CA HIS A 61 -9.90 -7.05 -9.22
C HIS A 61 -11.08 -7.97 -8.88
N GLY A 62 -10.92 -8.71 -7.78
CA GLY A 62 -11.97 -9.56 -7.21
C GLY A 62 -13.03 -8.76 -6.44
N TRP A 63 -13.91 -9.48 -5.77
CA TRP A 63 -14.93 -8.89 -4.91
C TRP A 63 -14.48 -8.80 -3.46
N TRP A 64 -15.02 -7.81 -2.77
CA TRP A 64 -15.09 -7.84 -1.33
C TRP A 64 -16.34 -8.61 -0.90
N LEU A 65 -16.10 -9.65 -0.12
CA LEU A 65 -17.15 -10.52 0.42
C LEU A 65 -17.40 -10.17 1.89
N LYS A 66 -18.61 -10.43 2.37
CA LYS A 66 -18.95 -10.41 3.80
C LYS A 66 -19.66 -11.70 4.14
N SER A 67 -19.11 -12.46 5.06
CA SER A 67 -19.59 -13.80 5.42
C SER A 67 -19.73 -14.75 4.22
N GLY A 68 -18.71 -14.74 3.34
CA GLY A 68 -18.64 -15.58 2.15
C GLY A 68 -19.54 -15.17 1.00
N ALA A 69 -20.28 -14.07 1.11
CA ALA A 69 -21.23 -13.59 0.09
C ALA A 69 -20.83 -12.21 -0.45
N LYS A 70 -21.12 -11.95 -1.72
CA LYS A 70 -20.96 -10.62 -2.32
C LYS A 70 -21.83 -9.60 -1.56
N MET A 71 -21.20 -8.47 -1.18
CA MET A 71 -21.94 -7.38 -0.54
C MET A 71 -23.03 -6.85 -1.46
N SER A 72 -24.24 -6.66 -0.92
CA SER A 72 -25.39 -6.17 -1.67
C SER A 72 -26.21 -5.17 -0.84
N LYS A 73 -26.66 -4.09 -1.50
CA LYS A 73 -27.56 -3.10 -0.87
C LYS A 73 -28.87 -3.72 -0.43
N SER A 74 -29.39 -4.69 -1.21
CA SER A 74 -30.66 -5.35 -0.90
C SER A 74 -30.61 -6.23 0.35
N THR A 75 -29.44 -6.72 0.73
CA THR A 75 -29.22 -7.55 1.93
C THR A 75 -28.73 -6.74 3.12
N GLY A 76 -28.48 -5.44 2.96
CA GLY A 76 -27.94 -4.59 4.02
C GLY A 76 -26.51 -4.94 4.45
N THR A 77 -25.78 -5.70 3.61
CA THR A 77 -24.42 -6.15 3.93
C THR A 77 -23.33 -5.20 3.43
N VAL A 78 -23.70 -4.13 2.75
CA VAL A 78 -22.74 -3.13 2.26
C VAL A 78 -22.12 -2.39 3.43
N ILE A 79 -20.81 -2.29 3.41
CA ILE A 79 -20.04 -1.48 4.35
C ILE A 79 -19.77 -0.15 3.65
N ASP A 80 -20.14 0.95 4.28
CA ASP A 80 -19.79 2.27 3.78
C ASP A 80 -18.31 2.55 4.11
N PRO A 81 -17.45 2.74 3.09
CA PRO A 81 -16.05 3.08 3.33
C PRO A 81 -15.91 4.41 4.11
N LEU A 82 -16.84 5.34 3.99
CA LEU A 82 -16.77 6.63 4.68
C LEU A 82 -16.92 6.47 6.19
N ASP A 83 -17.75 5.55 6.66
CA ASP A 83 -17.86 5.25 8.09
C ASP A 83 -16.53 4.79 8.69
N LEU A 84 -15.77 3.97 7.95
CA LEU A 84 -14.45 3.52 8.37
C LEU A 84 -13.40 4.64 8.31
N VAL A 85 -13.49 5.48 7.30
CA VAL A 85 -12.60 6.65 7.15
C VAL A 85 -12.83 7.65 8.28
N ASP A 86 -14.08 7.89 8.66
CA ASP A 86 -14.42 8.81 9.75
C ASP A 86 -13.94 8.28 11.11
N LEU A 87 -13.98 6.96 11.33
CA LEU A 87 -13.55 6.33 12.57
C LEU A 87 -12.03 6.17 12.68
N TYR A 88 -11.35 5.79 11.60
CA TYR A 88 -9.96 5.32 11.62
C TYR A 88 -9.00 6.11 10.73
N GLY A 89 -9.53 7.03 9.93
CA GLY A 89 -8.76 7.79 8.93
C GLY A 89 -8.62 7.07 7.58
N SER A 90 -8.44 7.87 6.54
CA SER A 90 -8.34 7.39 5.15
C SER A 90 -7.14 6.46 4.91
N ASP A 91 -6.01 6.74 5.54
CA ASP A 91 -4.78 5.97 5.33
C ASP A 91 -4.90 4.56 5.89
N ALA A 92 -5.54 4.41 7.05
CA ALA A 92 -5.79 3.09 7.65
C ALA A 92 -6.72 2.24 6.76
N PHE A 93 -7.78 2.86 6.20
CA PHE A 93 -8.67 2.18 5.28
C PHE A 93 -7.93 1.75 3.99
N ARG A 94 -7.16 2.65 3.40
CA ARG A 94 -6.36 2.37 2.19
C ARG A 94 -5.35 1.27 2.43
N TYR A 95 -4.65 1.33 3.58
CA TYR A 95 -3.71 0.28 3.98
C TYR A 95 -4.40 -1.08 4.05
N PHE A 96 -5.53 -1.16 4.75
CA PHE A 96 -6.29 -2.41 4.89
C PHE A 96 -6.69 -3.00 3.53
N VAL A 97 -7.29 -2.17 2.66
CA VAL A 97 -7.73 -2.61 1.33
C VAL A 97 -6.56 -3.17 0.51
N MET A 98 -5.43 -2.47 0.50
CA MET A 98 -4.26 -2.88 -0.27
C MET A 98 -3.52 -4.07 0.35
N ARG A 99 -3.60 -4.22 1.68
CA ARG A 99 -2.91 -5.29 2.42
C ARG A 99 -3.69 -6.60 2.43
N GLU A 100 -5.02 -6.55 2.39
CA GLU A 100 -5.87 -7.74 2.48
C GLU A 100 -6.33 -8.27 1.12
N MET A 101 -6.35 -7.42 0.08
CA MET A 101 -6.78 -7.85 -1.25
C MET A 101 -5.59 -8.27 -2.12
N ASN A 102 -5.62 -9.51 -2.56
CA ASN A 102 -4.76 -9.99 -3.62
C ASN A 102 -5.44 -9.69 -4.97
N VAL A 103 -4.81 -8.88 -5.82
CA VAL A 103 -5.39 -8.47 -7.11
C VAL A 103 -5.79 -9.69 -7.93
N GLY A 104 -7.02 -9.70 -8.45
CA GLY A 104 -7.59 -10.82 -9.20
C GLY A 104 -8.32 -11.87 -8.34
N GLN A 105 -8.21 -11.82 -7.03
CA GLN A 105 -8.87 -12.74 -6.11
C GLN A 105 -9.93 -12.02 -5.26
N ASP A 106 -10.91 -12.79 -4.77
CA ASP A 106 -11.88 -12.30 -3.81
C ASP A 106 -11.24 -12.20 -2.42
N SER A 107 -11.68 -11.21 -1.66
CA SER A 107 -11.21 -10.99 -0.29
C SER A 107 -12.36 -10.84 0.67
N GLU A 108 -12.22 -11.38 1.87
CA GLU A 108 -13.24 -11.28 2.92
C GLU A 108 -13.02 -10.01 3.73
N PHE A 109 -14.06 -9.21 3.87
CA PHE A 109 -14.09 -8.10 4.80
C PHE A 109 -14.76 -8.51 6.11
N SER A 110 -14.08 -8.27 7.22
CA SER A 110 -14.72 -8.23 8.54
C SER A 110 -14.10 -7.10 9.36
N GLU A 111 -14.88 -6.52 10.25
CA GLU A 111 -14.38 -5.48 11.16
C GLU A 111 -13.29 -6.02 12.09
N GLU A 112 -13.40 -7.29 12.49
CA GLU A 112 -12.38 -7.97 13.29
C GLU A 112 -11.03 -8.01 12.55
N ARG A 113 -11.01 -8.39 11.26
CA ARG A 113 -9.79 -8.38 10.44
C ARG A 113 -9.25 -6.97 10.26
N TYR A 114 -10.13 -5.99 10.05
CA TYR A 114 -9.75 -4.59 9.93
C TYR A 114 -9.03 -4.11 11.20
N LEU A 115 -9.63 -4.33 12.37
CA LEU A 115 -9.07 -3.95 13.65
C LEU A 115 -7.78 -4.72 13.97
N ALA A 116 -7.69 -5.99 13.59
CA ALA A 116 -6.47 -6.77 13.75
C ALA A 116 -5.31 -6.14 12.97
N ARG A 117 -5.52 -5.75 11.71
CA ARG A 117 -4.49 -5.05 10.91
C ARG A 117 -4.16 -3.66 11.45
N TYR A 118 -5.18 -2.90 11.81
CA TYR A 118 -4.99 -1.58 12.38
C TYR A 118 -4.13 -1.63 13.64
N ASN A 119 -4.44 -2.54 14.55
CA ASN A 119 -3.72 -2.65 15.82
C ASN A 119 -2.34 -3.30 15.66
N SER A 120 -2.21 -4.40 14.90
CA SER A 120 -0.92 -5.09 14.80
C SER A 120 0.07 -4.28 13.95
N ASP A 121 -0.33 -3.94 12.73
CA ASP A 121 0.61 -3.41 11.75
C ASP A 121 0.81 -1.90 11.98
N LEU A 122 -0.29 -1.12 12.02
CA LEU A 122 -0.17 0.34 12.10
C LEU A 122 0.12 0.85 13.50
N ALA A 123 -0.61 0.38 14.53
CA ALA A 123 -0.41 0.87 15.89
C ALA A 123 0.83 0.25 16.56
N ASN A 124 0.94 -1.08 16.55
CA ASN A 124 2.00 -1.76 17.28
C ASN A 124 3.34 -1.75 16.53
N ASP A 125 3.36 -2.19 15.27
CA ASP A 125 4.65 -2.29 14.56
C ASP A 125 5.18 -0.92 14.16
N LEU A 126 4.41 -0.13 13.42
CA LEU A 126 4.86 1.17 12.92
C LEU A 126 4.73 2.28 13.97
N GLY A 127 3.56 2.42 14.59
CA GLY A 127 3.28 3.51 15.52
C GLY A 127 4.14 3.46 16.77
N ASN A 128 4.30 2.29 17.38
CA ASN A 128 5.18 2.13 18.54
C ASN A 128 6.65 2.34 18.19
N LEU A 129 7.11 1.88 17.02
CA LEU A 129 8.47 2.15 16.58
C LEU A 129 8.72 3.66 16.47
N LEU A 130 7.86 4.37 15.76
CA LEU A 130 7.98 5.82 15.60
C LEU A 130 7.93 6.56 16.93
N SER A 131 6.98 6.22 17.79
CA SER A 131 6.83 6.82 19.12
C SER A 131 8.07 6.60 20.00
N ARG A 132 8.65 5.39 19.99
CA ARG A 132 9.88 5.06 20.71
C ARG A 132 11.07 5.85 20.20
N VAL A 133 11.27 5.87 18.87
CA VAL A 133 12.40 6.60 18.26
C VAL A 133 12.30 8.10 18.53
N LEU A 134 11.13 8.71 18.33
CA LEU A 134 10.92 10.14 18.62
C LEU A 134 11.10 10.47 20.11
N THR A 135 10.65 9.59 21.00
CA THR A 135 10.85 9.77 22.44
C THR A 135 12.33 9.75 22.82
N MET A 136 13.09 8.82 22.24
CA MET A 136 14.54 8.72 22.48
C MET A 136 15.28 9.93 21.88
N LEU A 137 14.94 10.31 20.68
CA LEU A 137 15.51 11.48 20.02
C LEU A 137 15.30 12.76 20.86
N ASN A 138 14.07 13.00 21.30
CA ASN A 138 13.76 14.18 22.10
C ASN A 138 14.46 14.19 23.47
N ARG A 139 14.51 13.05 24.14
CA ARG A 139 15.11 12.95 25.50
C ARG A 139 16.63 12.86 25.47
N GLY A 140 17.20 12.14 24.52
CA GLY A 140 18.64 11.87 24.44
C GLY A 140 19.42 12.89 23.61
N LEU A 141 18.81 13.43 22.57
CA LEU A 141 19.48 14.25 21.55
C LEU A 141 18.80 15.61 21.32
N GLY A 142 17.91 16.03 22.23
CA GLY A 142 17.23 17.34 22.16
C GLY A 142 16.36 17.54 20.91
N GLY A 143 15.89 16.45 20.30
CA GLY A 143 15.04 16.48 19.09
C GLY A 143 15.79 16.68 17.78
N VAL A 144 17.13 16.66 17.79
CA VAL A 144 17.96 16.80 16.61
C VAL A 144 18.44 15.43 16.15
N ILE A 145 18.23 15.12 14.87
CA ILE A 145 18.78 13.90 14.26
C ILE A 145 20.28 14.12 14.03
N PRO A 146 21.17 13.34 14.69
CA PRO A 146 22.60 13.50 14.50
C PRO A 146 23.04 12.97 13.14
N SER A 147 24.24 13.38 12.73
CA SER A 147 24.92 12.71 11.61
C SER A 147 25.49 11.38 12.09
N PRO A 148 25.37 10.29 11.31
CA PRO A 148 25.97 9.01 11.67
C PRO A 148 27.51 9.15 11.83
N GLU A 149 28.05 8.63 12.93
CA GLU A 149 29.49 8.71 13.22
C GLU A 149 30.22 7.35 13.04
N VAL A 150 29.48 6.27 13.25
CA VAL A 150 30.02 4.91 13.19
C VAL A 150 29.03 4.02 12.46
N GLU A 151 29.55 3.15 11.60
CA GLU A 151 28.77 2.10 10.96
C GLU A 151 29.45 0.75 11.26
N GLU A 152 28.73 -0.11 11.94
CA GLU A 152 29.15 -1.47 12.26
C GLU A 152 28.39 -2.49 11.40
N GLU A 153 28.60 -3.77 11.68
CA GLU A 153 28.00 -4.85 10.90
C GLU A 153 26.47 -4.81 10.91
N LEU A 154 25.84 -4.45 12.06
CA LEU A 154 24.36 -4.38 12.18
C LEU A 154 23.77 -3.27 11.30
N GLU A 155 24.39 -2.11 11.24
CA GLU A 155 23.95 -1.00 10.38
C GLU A 155 24.13 -1.36 8.91
N THR A 156 25.29 -1.91 8.56
CA THR A 156 25.59 -2.36 7.19
C THR A 156 24.58 -3.42 6.72
N GLU A 157 24.22 -4.38 7.59
CA GLU A 157 23.21 -5.39 7.28
C GLU A 157 21.81 -4.79 7.13
N LEU A 158 21.44 -3.84 8.00
CA LEU A 158 20.15 -3.17 7.94
C LEU A 158 19.99 -2.35 6.65
N TRP A 159 21.05 -1.64 6.22
CA TRP A 159 21.07 -0.90 4.97
C TRP A 159 20.98 -1.80 3.75
N LYS A 160 21.69 -2.93 3.72
CA LYS A 160 21.56 -3.94 2.67
C LYS A 160 20.12 -4.49 2.60
N LEU A 161 19.53 -4.75 3.77
CA LEU A 161 18.14 -5.22 3.84
C LEU A 161 17.15 -4.15 3.33
N TRP A 162 17.40 -2.87 3.64
CA TRP A 162 16.61 -1.75 3.12
C TRP A 162 16.65 -1.69 1.59
N ASP A 163 17.85 -1.68 1.00
CA ASP A 163 17.99 -1.59 -0.45
C ASP A 163 17.28 -2.75 -1.15
N LYS A 164 17.48 -3.97 -0.66
CA LYS A 164 16.78 -5.16 -1.17
C LYS A 164 15.26 -5.03 -1.02
N THR A 165 14.78 -4.64 0.16
CA THR A 165 13.33 -4.49 0.41
C THR A 165 12.71 -3.43 -0.50
N ARG A 166 13.39 -2.31 -0.68
CA ARG A 166 12.94 -1.23 -1.57
C ARG A 166 12.79 -1.71 -3.01
N GLU A 167 13.81 -2.36 -3.55
CA GLU A 167 13.79 -2.89 -4.92
C GLU A 167 12.67 -3.92 -5.13
N GLU A 168 12.59 -4.92 -4.25
CA GLU A 168 11.56 -5.95 -4.31
C GLU A 168 10.15 -5.40 -4.14
N THR A 169 9.96 -4.40 -3.27
CA THR A 169 8.65 -3.75 -3.07
C THR A 169 8.22 -2.97 -4.31
N LEU A 170 9.13 -2.24 -4.95
CA LEU A 170 8.84 -1.50 -6.18
C LEU A 170 8.52 -2.45 -7.34
N GLU A 171 9.24 -3.56 -7.47
CA GLU A 171 8.95 -4.60 -8.46
C GLU A 171 7.57 -5.21 -8.25
N LEU A 172 7.24 -5.59 -7.01
CA LEU A 172 5.93 -6.12 -6.65
C LEU A 172 4.80 -5.13 -6.94
N TYR A 173 4.99 -3.84 -6.65
CA TYR A 173 4.01 -2.81 -6.95
C TYR A 173 3.84 -2.60 -8.45
N SER A 174 4.92 -2.65 -9.22
CA SER A 174 4.86 -2.60 -10.68
C SER A 174 4.11 -3.80 -11.28
N GLY A 175 4.14 -4.94 -10.60
CA GLY A 175 3.37 -6.15 -10.92
C GLY A 175 2.00 -6.23 -10.25
N PHE A 176 1.50 -5.15 -9.64
CA PHE A 176 0.22 -5.09 -8.92
C PHE A 176 0.08 -6.06 -7.74
N GLN A 177 1.19 -6.52 -7.19
CA GLN A 177 1.23 -7.39 -6.00
C GLN A 177 1.32 -6.54 -4.71
N PHE A 178 0.37 -5.63 -4.53
CA PHE A 178 0.38 -4.63 -3.46
C PHE A 178 0.45 -5.26 -2.07
N HIS A 179 -0.34 -6.31 -1.83
CA HIS A 179 -0.39 -6.98 -0.53
C HIS A 179 0.98 -7.55 -0.14
N THR A 180 1.69 -8.21 -1.08
CA THR A 180 3.03 -8.78 -0.85
C THR A 180 4.07 -7.68 -0.67
N GLY A 181 3.98 -6.60 -1.45
CA GLY A 181 4.88 -5.46 -1.31
C GLY A 181 4.73 -4.77 0.06
N LEU A 182 3.50 -4.57 0.53
CA LEU A 182 3.24 -4.06 1.89
C LEU A 182 3.74 -5.02 2.97
N GLU A 183 3.57 -6.33 2.78
CA GLU A 183 4.10 -7.32 3.71
C GLU A 183 5.63 -7.23 3.85
N LYS A 184 6.34 -7.10 2.73
CA LYS A 184 7.80 -6.89 2.75
C LYS A 184 8.20 -5.60 3.46
N ALA A 185 7.50 -4.49 3.20
CA ALA A 185 7.74 -3.22 3.87
C ALA A 185 7.55 -3.34 5.40
N PHE A 186 6.48 -4.00 5.85
CA PHE A 186 6.23 -4.21 7.28
C PHE A 186 7.19 -5.23 7.91
N HIS A 187 7.66 -6.21 7.16
CA HIS A 187 8.74 -7.09 7.61
C HIS A 187 10.04 -6.30 7.85
N PHE A 188 10.35 -5.33 7.00
CA PHE A 188 11.49 -4.43 7.22
C PHE A 188 11.29 -3.55 8.47
N ILE A 189 10.10 -2.99 8.70
CA ILE A 189 9.75 -2.26 9.93
C ILE A 189 10.02 -3.14 11.16
N GLY A 190 9.62 -4.42 11.11
CA GLY A 190 9.94 -5.39 12.15
C GLY A 190 11.46 -5.61 12.33
N SER A 191 12.25 -5.49 11.27
CA SER A 191 13.72 -5.57 11.36
C SER A 191 14.31 -4.34 12.03
N ILE A 192 13.77 -3.15 11.78
CA ILE A 192 14.18 -1.92 12.50
C ILE A 192 13.84 -2.04 14.00
N ASN A 193 12.69 -2.60 14.36
CA ASN A 193 12.35 -2.87 15.76
C ASN A 193 13.38 -3.79 16.44
N ARG A 194 13.78 -4.88 15.77
CA ARG A 194 14.83 -5.80 16.28
C ARG A 194 16.19 -5.10 16.41
N TYR A 195 16.58 -4.31 15.42
CA TYR A 195 17.79 -3.52 15.45
C TYR A 195 17.79 -2.57 16.66
N ALA A 196 16.70 -1.83 16.90
CA ALA A 196 16.59 -0.93 18.04
C ALA A 196 16.70 -1.68 19.40
N GLU A 197 16.23 -2.93 19.47
CA GLU A 197 16.38 -3.76 20.65
C GLU A 197 17.82 -4.26 20.85
N GLN A 198 18.50 -4.66 19.78
CA GLN A 198 19.87 -5.12 19.81
C GLN A 198 20.83 -3.99 20.20
N ARG A 199 20.66 -2.81 19.60
CA ARG A 199 21.48 -1.62 19.92
C ARG A 199 21.16 -1.03 21.30
N ALA A 200 19.94 -1.24 21.77
CA ALA A 200 19.48 -0.74 23.06
C ALA A 200 19.84 0.73 23.31
N PRO A 201 19.44 1.69 22.44
CA PRO A 201 19.89 3.09 22.51
C PRO A 201 19.59 3.76 23.85
N TRP A 202 18.59 3.28 24.60
CA TRP A 202 18.32 3.72 25.97
C TRP A 202 19.42 3.35 26.99
N LYS A 203 20.28 2.37 26.67
CA LYS A 203 21.46 2.05 27.45
C LYS A 203 22.63 2.93 27.02
N LEU A 204 22.83 3.08 25.71
CA LEU A 204 23.88 3.94 25.14
C LEU A 204 23.73 5.39 25.60
N ALA A 205 22.51 5.93 25.66
CA ALA A 205 22.22 7.28 26.15
C ALA A 205 22.61 7.53 27.61
N LYS A 206 22.82 6.48 28.40
CA LYS A 206 23.26 6.56 29.82
C LYS A 206 24.74 6.29 29.99
N SER A 207 25.43 5.90 28.93
CA SER A 207 26.85 5.58 28.96
C SER A 207 27.69 6.85 28.94
N GLU A 208 28.79 6.85 29.70
CA GLU A 208 29.80 7.89 29.64
C GLU A 208 30.95 7.53 28.66
N VAL A 209 30.90 6.33 28.09
CA VAL A 209 31.89 5.83 27.16
C VAL A 209 31.75 6.53 25.81
N GLU A 210 32.82 7.10 25.28
CA GLU A 210 32.84 7.86 24.05
C GLU A 210 32.40 7.03 22.82
N ALA A 211 32.79 5.75 22.77
CA ALA A 211 32.36 4.84 21.71
C ALA A 211 30.83 4.62 21.70
N ASP A 212 30.22 4.52 22.88
CA ASP A 212 28.77 4.37 23.04
C ASP A 212 28.01 5.62 22.58
N LYS A 213 28.57 6.81 22.84
CA LYS A 213 27.99 8.09 22.39
C LYS A 213 28.03 8.20 20.85
N LYS A 214 29.12 7.78 20.23
CA LYS A 214 29.21 7.74 18.77
C LYS A 214 28.21 6.76 18.17
N LEU A 215 28.05 5.60 18.79
CA LEU A 215 27.10 4.60 18.34
C LEU A 215 25.65 5.05 18.55
N LEU A 216 25.36 5.87 19.57
CA LEU A 216 24.04 6.48 19.77
C LEU A 216 23.66 7.45 18.64
N ASN A 217 24.65 8.10 18.02
CA ASN A 217 24.48 9.03 16.91
C ASN A 217 24.29 8.34 15.55
N THR A 218 24.43 7.03 15.47
CA THR A 218 24.30 6.25 14.25
C THR A 218 22.86 5.75 14.06
#